data_06d21dd0ed10b17c6c6176e9c814518e
#
_entry.id   06d21dd0ed10b17c6c6176e9c814518e
#
_cell.length_a   1.000
_cell.length_b   1.000
_cell.length_c   1.000
_cell.angle_alpha   90.00
_cell.angle_beta   90.00
_cell.angle_gamma   90.00
#
_symmetry.space_group_name_H-M   'P 1'
#
loop_
_entity.id
_entity.type
_entity.pdbx_description
1 polymer ?
#
loop_
_entity_poly.entity_id
_entity_poly.type
_entity_poly.pdbx_seq_one_letter_code
_entity_poly.pdbx_strand_id
1 'polypeptide(L)'
;MSKILHLVRHGHSLHNELFHKIGTQAFRIPLTIDSPLTQEGHLQSIELGQSWQNKKEIELVLVSPLTRTLETCMNIFGDIDIPIISQEFLREYPIGEDTCNKRSSLTLLKNKFPKIEFQLDVDQDTLWKEDYRENMIELEQRLEKMITYLQKRPEKNIAIVGHSSFFGQFKDNHIGYIENGDEELKHCWPYEFILGSDYKRS
;
A
#
# COMPACT_ATOMS: atom_id res chain seq x y z
N MET A 1 16.82 5.11 -16.89
CA MET A 1 17.49 5.42 -15.60
C MET A 1 16.84 4.60 -14.51
N SER A 2 17.62 4.05 -13.60
CA SER A 2 17.12 3.31 -12.43
C SER A 2 16.38 4.23 -11.47
N LYS A 3 15.42 3.67 -10.71
CA LYS A 3 14.68 4.35 -9.65
C LYS A 3 14.92 3.62 -8.33
N ILE A 4 14.94 4.36 -7.24
CA ILE A 4 14.94 3.83 -5.88
C ILE A 4 13.49 3.84 -5.39
N LEU A 5 12.98 2.69 -5.02
CA LEU A 5 11.66 2.53 -4.45
C LEU A 5 11.80 2.20 -2.95
N HIS A 6 11.02 2.85 -2.12
CA HIS A 6 10.90 2.53 -0.71
C HIS A 6 9.51 1.95 -0.44
N LEU A 7 9.43 0.64 -0.25
CA LEU A 7 8.18 -0.06 0.02
C LEU A 7 7.89 -0.01 1.51
N VAL A 8 6.75 0.57 1.88
CA VAL A 8 6.33 0.74 3.27
C VAL A 8 5.00 0.03 3.48
N ARG A 9 4.98 -1.07 4.24
CA ARG A 9 3.74 -1.70 4.69
C ARG A 9 3.02 -0.78 5.67
N HIS A 10 1.69 -0.67 5.55
CA HIS A 10 0.86 0.09 6.49
C HIS A 10 1.09 -0.30 7.95
N GLY A 11 0.81 0.60 8.88
CA GLY A 11 0.85 0.34 10.32
C GLY A 11 -0.19 -0.68 10.77
N HIS A 12 -0.08 -1.18 12.00
CA HIS A 12 -1.02 -2.14 12.57
C HIS A 12 -2.47 -1.63 12.46
N SER A 13 -3.38 -2.47 11.94
CA SER A 13 -4.76 -2.09 11.62
C SER A 13 -5.78 -2.93 12.38
N LEU A 14 -7.04 -2.48 12.40
CA LEU A 14 -8.11 -3.16 13.14
C LEU A 14 -8.25 -4.63 12.73
N HIS A 15 -8.14 -4.98 11.43
CA HIS A 15 -8.22 -6.37 11.03
C HIS A 15 -7.00 -7.20 11.51
N ASN A 16 -5.81 -6.59 11.63
CA ASN A 16 -4.65 -7.27 12.23
C ASN A 16 -4.88 -7.56 13.71
N GLU A 17 -5.39 -6.59 14.48
CA GLU A 17 -5.73 -6.78 15.89
C GLU A 17 -6.75 -7.91 16.08
N LEU A 18 -7.80 -7.91 15.27
CA LEU A 18 -8.85 -8.93 15.36
C LEU A 18 -8.40 -10.30 14.87
N PHE A 19 -7.46 -10.35 13.91
CA PHE A 19 -6.88 -11.62 13.45
C PHE A 19 -6.25 -12.42 14.60
N HIS A 20 -5.58 -11.77 15.52
CA HIS A 20 -5.01 -12.44 16.70
C HIS A 20 -6.09 -12.99 17.65
N LYS A 21 -7.31 -12.47 17.59
CA LYS A 21 -8.42 -12.86 18.49
C LYS A 21 -9.33 -13.93 17.86
N ILE A 22 -9.65 -13.80 16.58
CA ILE A 22 -10.65 -14.62 15.87
C ILE A 22 -10.16 -15.24 14.55
N GLY A 23 -8.85 -15.18 14.27
CA GLY A 23 -8.26 -15.73 13.06
C GLY A 23 -8.76 -15.06 11.78
N THR A 24 -8.79 -15.82 10.68
CA THR A 24 -9.14 -15.32 9.33
C THR A 24 -10.55 -14.74 9.22
N GLN A 25 -11.45 -15.03 10.16
CA GLN A 25 -12.78 -14.42 10.20
C GLN A 25 -12.69 -12.89 10.31
N ALA A 26 -11.63 -12.36 10.93
CA ALA A 26 -11.39 -10.93 11.05
C ALA A 26 -11.35 -10.21 9.70
N PHE A 27 -11.04 -10.90 8.62
CA PHE A 27 -10.94 -10.30 7.29
C PHE A 27 -12.29 -10.09 6.60
N ARG A 28 -13.36 -10.77 7.08
CA ARG A 28 -14.65 -10.87 6.39
C ARG A 28 -15.85 -10.35 7.19
N ILE A 29 -15.63 -9.74 8.32
CA ILE A 29 -16.73 -9.18 9.13
C ILE A 29 -17.00 -7.70 8.77
N PRO A 30 -18.26 -7.23 8.92
CA PRO A 30 -18.61 -5.83 8.61
C PRO A 30 -17.78 -4.79 9.37
N LEU A 31 -17.34 -5.12 10.58
CA LEU A 31 -16.54 -4.23 11.44
C LEU A 31 -15.19 -3.85 10.80
N THR A 32 -14.65 -4.69 9.94
CA THR A 32 -13.34 -4.49 9.32
C THR A 32 -13.41 -3.95 7.89
N ILE A 33 -14.58 -3.55 7.39
CA ILE A 33 -14.68 -2.91 6.07
C ILE A 33 -13.74 -1.70 6.02
N ASP A 34 -12.86 -1.69 4.99
CA ASP A 34 -11.84 -0.63 4.80
C ASP A 34 -11.09 -0.29 6.11
N SER A 35 -10.59 -1.32 6.75
CA SER A 35 -10.03 -1.31 8.11
C SER A 35 -9.07 -0.14 8.36
N PRO A 36 -9.33 0.72 9.36
CA PRO A 36 -8.42 1.81 9.75
C PRO A 36 -7.22 1.28 10.56
N LEU A 37 -6.26 2.14 10.85
CA LEU A 37 -5.19 1.88 11.81
C LEU A 37 -5.75 1.74 13.23
N THR A 38 -5.07 0.95 14.04
CA THR A 38 -5.20 1.00 15.50
C THR A 38 -4.36 2.15 16.08
N GLN A 39 -4.50 2.43 17.37
CA GLN A 39 -3.62 3.38 18.05
C GLN A 39 -2.13 2.98 17.90
N GLU A 40 -1.83 1.69 17.99
CA GLU A 40 -0.49 1.16 17.75
C GLU A 40 0.00 1.48 16.33
N GLY A 41 -0.83 1.25 15.31
CA GLY A 41 -0.48 1.55 13.92
C GLY A 41 -0.25 3.04 13.66
N HIS A 42 -1.00 3.92 14.33
CA HIS A 42 -0.73 5.36 14.30
C HIS A 42 0.64 5.68 14.92
N LEU A 43 0.96 5.12 16.06
CA LEU A 43 2.27 5.34 16.72
C LEU A 43 3.41 4.82 15.85
N GLN A 44 3.32 3.60 15.29
CA GLN A 44 4.32 3.03 14.39
C GLN A 44 4.60 3.95 13.19
N SER A 45 3.57 4.48 12.56
CA SER A 45 3.71 5.34 11.37
C SER A 45 4.23 6.73 11.72
N ILE A 46 3.85 7.31 12.85
CA ILE A 46 4.39 8.58 13.35
C ILE A 46 5.89 8.43 13.67
N GLU A 47 6.26 7.35 14.38
CA GLU A 47 7.65 7.05 14.71
C GLU A 47 8.53 6.91 13.46
N LEU A 48 8.05 6.18 12.43
CA LEU A 48 8.75 6.13 11.15
C LEU A 48 8.89 7.54 10.54
N GLY A 49 7.81 8.32 10.52
CA GLY A 49 7.83 9.69 9.99
C GLY A 49 8.86 10.60 10.66
N GLN A 50 9.13 10.38 11.95
CA GLN A 50 10.11 11.14 12.74
C GLN A 50 11.54 10.60 12.59
N SER A 51 11.71 9.28 12.47
CA SER A 51 13.02 8.62 12.51
C SER A 51 13.64 8.38 11.13
N TRP A 52 12.84 8.40 10.05
CA TRP A 52 13.32 8.13 8.71
C TRP A 52 14.21 9.26 8.18
N GLN A 53 15.52 9.06 8.24
CA GLN A 53 16.53 10.10 7.94
C GLN A 53 16.42 10.61 6.49
N ASN A 54 16.21 9.73 5.53
CA ASN A 54 16.17 10.07 4.10
C ASN A 54 14.74 10.41 3.62
N LYS A 55 13.78 10.61 4.50
CA LYS A 55 12.39 10.96 4.15
C LYS A 55 12.30 12.18 3.23
N LYS A 56 13.17 13.16 3.44
CA LYS A 56 13.21 14.41 2.65
C LYS A 56 13.76 14.23 1.23
N GLU A 57 14.39 13.10 0.94
CA GLU A 57 14.89 12.78 -0.40
C GLU A 57 13.79 12.16 -1.29
N ILE A 58 12.64 11.81 -0.72
CA ILE A 58 11.51 11.26 -1.46
C ILE A 58 10.90 12.36 -2.32
N GLU A 59 10.76 12.09 -3.62
CA GLU A 59 10.26 13.02 -4.63
C GLU A 59 8.76 12.80 -4.93
N LEU A 60 8.26 11.58 -4.68
CA LEU A 60 6.89 11.18 -4.92
C LEU A 60 6.48 10.10 -3.91
N VAL A 61 5.26 10.18 -3.40
CA VAL A 61 4.64 9.08 -2.66
C VAL A 61 3.49 8.51 -3.48
N LEU A 62 3.51 7.20 -3.70
CA LEU A 62 2.37 6.44 -4.19
C LEU A 62 1.73 5.70 -3.01
N VAL A 63 0.40 5.65 -2.97
CA VAL A 63 -0.32 5.04 -1.85
C VAL A 63 -1.54 4.25 -2.32
N SER A 64 -1.77 3.09 -1.71
CA SER A 64 -3.01 2.33 -1.89
C SER A 64 -4.22 3.11 -1.38
N PRO A 65 -5.40 3.04 -2.02
CA PRO A 65 -6.57 3.80 -1.60
C PRO A 65 -7.31 3.22 -0.37
N LEU A 66 -6.75 2.22 0.32
CA LEU A 66 -7.36 1.69 1.54
C LEU A 66 -7.02 2.57 2.74
N THR A 67 -8.01 2.76 3.64
CA THR A 67 -7.92 3.72 4.75
C THR A 67 -6.65 3.56 5.58
N ARG A 68 -6.25 2.34 5.94
CA ARG A 68 -5.03 2.08 6.72
C ARG A 68 -3.74 2.56 6.07
N THR A 69 -3.65 2.47 4.74
CA THR A 69 -2.48 2.94 3.99
C THR A 69 -2.48 4.45 3.84
N LEU A 70 -3.65 5.06 3.65
CA LEU A 70 -3.80 6.52 3.60
C LEU A 70 -3.45 7.16 4.95
N GLU A 71 -3.93 6.59 6.06
CA GLU A 71 -3.59 7.03 7.42
C GLU A 71 -2.09 6.88 7.69
N THR A 72 -1.48 5.73 7.32
CA THR A 72 -0.02 5.52 7.42
C THR A 72 0.74 6.58 6.62
N CYS A 73 0.35 6.80 5.37
CA CYS A 73 0.96 7.79 4.48
C CYS A 73 0.91 9.20 5.08
N MET A 74 -0.24 9.62 5.59
CA MET A 74 -0.40 10.94 6.19
C MET A 74 0.39 11.13 7.48
N ASN A 75 0.52 10.08 8.29
CA ASN A 75 1.34 10.13 9.50
C ASN A 75 2.85 10.24 9.18
N ILE A 76 3.30 9.64 8.07
CA ILE A 76 4.72 9.69 7.67
C ILE A 76 5.04 10.97 6.89
N PHE A 77 4.20 11.36 5.92
CA PHE A 77 4.52 12.38 4.91
C PHE A 77 3.65 13.63 4.98
N GLY A 78 2.64 13.67 5.84
CA GLY A 78 1.68 14.78 5.90
C GLY A 78 2.29 16.14 6.31
N ASP A 79 3.51 16.16 6.83
CA ASP A 79 4.25 17.34 7.26
C ASP A 79 5.19 17.91 6.18
N ILE A 80 5.35 17.23 5.04
CA ILE A 80 6.22 17.67 3.95
C ILE A 80 5.42 17.96 2.68
N ASP A 81 5.96 18.85 1.86
CA ASP A 81 5.34 19.30 0.61
C ASP A 81 5.90 18.49 -0.56
N ILE A 82 5.32 17.31 -0.77
CA ILE A 82 5.64 16.41 -1.89
C ILE A 82 4.35 15.88 -2.51
N PRO A 83 4.34 15.53 -3.80
CA PRO A 83 3.19 14.88 -4.42
C PRO A 83 2.86 13.54 -3.75
N ILE A 84 1.59 13.36 -3.36
CA ILE A 84 1.06 12.09 -2.83
C ILE A 84 -0.07 11.66 -3.75
N ILE A 85 0.08 10.52 -4.42
CA ILE A 85 -0.86 10.03 -5.43
C ILE A 85 -1.39 8.65 -5.02
N SER A 86 -2.71 8.52 -4.95
CA SER A 86 -3.36 7.23 -4.68
C SER A 86 -3.76 6.51 -5.97
N GLN A 87 -3.47 5.20 -6.03
CA GLN A 87 -3.67 4.35 -7.20
C GLN A 87 -4.31 3.01 -6.84
N GLU A 88 -5.34 2.60 -7.62
CA GLU A 88 -6.04 1.30 -7.42
C GLU A 88 -5.12 0.09 -7.60
N PHE A 89 -4.11 0.17 -8.45
CA PHE A 89 -3.18 -0.95 -8.65
C PHE A 89 -2.31 -1.28 -7.42
N LEU A 90 -2.30 -0.44 -6.38
CA LEU A 90 -1.56 -0.66 -5.13
C LEU A 90 -2.38 -1.37 -4.05
N ARG A 91 -3.63 -1.76 -4.33
CA ARG A 91 -4.47 -2.45 -3.32
C ARG A 91 -3.87 -3.77 -2.88
N GLU A 92 -4.30 -4.21 -1.69
CA GLU A 92 -3.88 -5.50 -1.14
C GLU A 92 -4.27 -6.67 -2.07
N TYR A 93 -3.47 -7.72 -2.04
CA TYR A 93 -3.74 -8.98 -2.73
C TYR A 93 -4.25 -10.01 -1.71
N PRO A 94 -5.31 -10.73 -2.08
CA PRO A 94 -6.15 -10.57 -3.27
C PRO A 94 -7.20 -9.47 -3.10
N ILE A 95 -7.60 -8.83 -4.21
CA ILE A 95 -8.82 -8.02 -4.25
C ILE A 95 -10.03 -8.97 -4.22
N GLY A 96 -11.10 -8.58 -3.51
CA GLY A 96 -12.33 -9.35 -3.37
C GLY A 96 -12.42 -10.15 -2.07
N GLU A 97 -13.55 -10.78 -1.81
CA GLU A 97 -13.95 -11.58 -0.62
C GLU A 97 -13.71 -10.87 0.73
N ASP A 98 -12.48 -10.50 1.03
CA ASP A 98 -12.10 -9.93 2.33
C ASP A 98 -12.60 -8.50 2.45
N THR A 99 -13.54 -8.26 3.37
CA THR A 99 -14.18 -6.95 3.58
C THR A 99 -13.17 -5.88 4.01
N CYS A 100 -12.10 -6.26 4.71
CA CYS A 100 -11.02 -5.33 5.06
C CYS A 100 -10.29 -4.72 3.84
N ASN A 101 -10.45 -5.33 2.67
CA ASN A 101 -9.93 -4.87 1.39
C ASN A 101 -10.96 -4.14 0.53
N LYS A 102 -12.19 -3.93 1.03
CA LYS A 102 -13.22 -3.14 0.35
C LYS A 102 -12.98 -1.65 0.61
N ARG A 103 -12.67 -0.90 -0.44
CA ARG A 103 -12.38 0.55 -0.37
C ARG A 103 -13.63 1.36 -0.01
N SER A 104 -13.49 2.36 0.83
CA SER A 104 -14.49 3.43 1.03
C SER A 104 -14.74 4.22 -0.27
N SER A 105 -15.87 4.94 -0.35
CA SER A 105 -16.16 5.79 -1.51
C SER A 105 -15.08 6.86 -1.70
N LEU A 106 -14.80 7.19 -2.95
CA LEU A 106 -13.82 8.23 -3.30
C LEU A 106 -14.17 9.58 -2.68
N THR A 107 -15.47 9.91 -2.63
CA THR A 107 -15.98 11.11 -1.97
C THR A 107 -15.58 11.17 -0.50
N LEU A 108 -15.75 10.08 0.26
CA LEU A 108 -15.33 9.99 1.67
C LEU A 108 -13.83 10.14 1.81
N LEU A 109 -13.06 9.44 0.96
CA LEU A 109 -11.60 9.47 1.01
C LEU A 109 -11.04 10.86 0.71
N LYS A 110 -11.54 11.55 -0.32
CA LYS A 110 -11.14 12.92 -0.66
C LYS A 110 -11.42 13.91 0.48
N ASN A 111 -12.58 13.76 1.14
CA ASN A 111 -12.91 14.59 2.29
C ASN A 111 -11.99 14.34 3.50
N LYS A 112 -11.64 13.08 3.74
CA LYS A 112 -10.78 12.68 4.87
C LYS A 112 -9.30 12.99 4.61
N PHE A 113 -8.85 12.91 3.37
CA PHE A 113 -7.44 13.03 2.98
C PHE A 113 -7.23 14.07 1.87
N PRO A 114 -7.51 15.37 2.12
CA PRO A 114 -7.52 16.41 1.08
C PRO A 114 -6.13 16.69 0.46
N LYS A 115 -5.04 16.26 1.08
CA LYS A 115 -3.68 16.40 0.54
C LYS A 115 -3.32 15.31 -0.49
N ILE A 116 -4.13 14.27 -0.63
CA ILE A 116 -3.86 13.14 -1.52
C ILE A 116 -4.57 13.36 -2.86
N GLU A 117 -3.83 13.27 -3.95
CA GLU A 117 -4.39 13.20 -5.30
C GLU A 117 -4.88 11.78 -5.56
N PHE A 118 -6.19 11.60 -5.70
CA PHE A 118 -6.78 10.30 -6.01
C PHE A 118 -6.93 10.15 -7.54
N GLN A 119 -6.09 9.34 -8.15
CA GLN A 119 -6.21 8.95 -9.57
C GLN A 119 -7.03 7.66 -9.68
N LEU A 120 -8.31 7.75 -9.33
CA LEU A 120 -9.29 6.68 -9.33
C LEU A 120 -10.47 7.07 -10.22
N ASP A 121 -10.99 6.11 -11.00
CA ASP A 121 -11.97 6.38 -12.06
C ASP A 121 -13.42 6.46 -11.55
N VAL A 122 -13.72 5.80 -10.41
CA VAL A 122 -15.10 5.65 -9.92
C VAL A 122 -15.21 5.90 -8.41
N ASP A 123 -16.37 6.47 -8.00
CA ASP A 123 -16.63 6.78 -6.59
C ASP A 123 -16.71 5.51 -5.74
N GLN A 124 -17.60 4.60 -6.09
CA GLN A 124 -17.79 3.34 -5.37
C GLN A 124 -16.74 2.31 -5.77
N ASP A 125 -16.43 1.39 -4.83
CA ASP A 125 -15.52 0.28 -5.10
C ASP A 125 -16.20 -0.74 -6.04
N THR A 126 -15.81 -0.73 -7.30
CA THR A 126 -16.30 -1.67 -8.31
C THR A 126 -15.38 -2.88 -8.50
N LEU A 127 -14.18 -2.85 -7.94
CA LEU A 127 -13.22 -3.94 -8.03
C LEU A 127 -13.48 -5.02 -6.97
N TRP A 128 -13.91 -4.61 -5.78
CA TRP A 128 -14.26 -5.55 -4.72
C TRP A 128 -15.65 -6.13 -4.93
N LYS A 129 -15.76 -7.45 -4.82
CA LYS A 129 -17.05 -8.19 -4.82
C LYS A 129 -16.95 -9.32 -3.80
N GLU A 130 -18.07 -9.67 -3.19
CA GLU A 130 -18.14 -10.69 -2.14
C GLU A 130 -17.84 -12.11 -2.64
N ASP A 131 -18.21 -12.39 -3.89
CA ASP A 131 -18.06 -13.68 -4.56
C ASP A 131 -16.88 -13.71 -5.57
N TYR A 132 -15.96 -12.76 -5.46
CA TYR A 132 -14.81 -12.64 -6.34
C TYR A 132 -13.51 -12.66 -5.53
N ARG A 133 -12.52 -13.34 -6.05
CA ARG A 133 -11.16 -13.35 -5.54
C ARG A 133 -10.17 -13.20 -6.70
N GLU A 134 -9.37 -12.14 -6.64
CA GLU A 134 -8.30 -11.88 -7.61
C GLU A 134 -7.38 -13.10 -7.74
N ASN A 135 -7.11 -13.53 -8.96
CA ASN A 135 -6.18 -14.61 -9.27
C ASN A 135 -4.79 -14.08 -9.62
N MET A 136 -3.81 -15.00 -9.80
CA MET A 136 -2.42 -14.62 -10.06
C MET A 136 -2.25 -13.87 -11.40
N ILE A 137 -3.02 -14.19 -12.43
CA ILE A 137 -2.93 -13.53 -13.74
C ILE A 137 -3.39 -12.06 -13.62
N GLU A 138 -4.45 -11.82 -12.88
CA GLU A 138 -4.97 -10.47 -12.64
C GLU A 138 -4.01 -9.64 -11.79
N LEU A 139 -3.39 -10.25 -10.77
CA LEU A 139 -2.31 -9.63 -9.99
C LEU A 139 -1.12 -9.26 -10.87
N GLU A 140 -0.68 -10.17 -11.75
CA GLU A 140 0.39 -9.92 -12.72
C GLU A 140 0.11 -8.67 -13.55
N GLN A 141 -1.09 -8.58 -14.13
CA GLN A 141 -1.51 -7.41 -14.91
C GLN A 141 -1.50 -6.12 -14.08
N ARG A 142 -1.85 -6.21 -12.80
CA ARG A 142 -1.85 -5.09 -11.86
C ARG A 142 -0.42 -4.64 -11.51
N LEU A 143 0.49 -5.58 -11.32
CA LEU A 143 1.92 -5.32 -11.10
C LEU A 143 2.58 -4.71 -12.34
N GLU A 144 2.25 -5.19 -13.54
CA GLU A 144 2.72 -4.60 -14.80
C GLU A 144 2.25 -3.15 -14.99
N LYS A 145 1.00 -2.85 -14.60
CA LYS A 145 0.49 -1.46 -14.59
C LYS A 145 1.31 -0.58 -13.66
N MET A 146 1.62 -1.05 -12.45
CA MET A 146 2.46 -0.34 -11.49
C MET A 146 3.85 -0.08 -12.07
N ILE A 147 4.52 -1.08 -12.61
CA ILE A 147 5.87 -0.96 -13.19
C ILE A 147 5.86 0.02 -14.35
N THR A 148 4.90 -0.10 -15.26
CA THR A 148 4.75 0.81 -16.40
C THR A 148 4.51 2.25 -15.95
N TYR A 149 3.70 2.45 -14.92
CA TYR A 149 3.45 3.77 -14.33
C TYR A 149 4.75 4.34 -13.76
N LEU A 150 5.46 3.57 -12.94
CA LEU A 150 6.73 3.98 -12.33
C LEU A 150 7.78 4.32 -13.40
N GLN A 151 7.92 3.52 -14.46
CA GLN A 151 8.90 3.77 -15.53
C GLN A 151 8.66 5.09 -16.27
N LYS A 152 7.40 5.52 -16.41
CA LYS A 152 7.02 6.78 -17.06
C LYS A 152 7.21 8.02 -16.17
N ARG A 153 7.36 7.84 -14.87
CA ARG A 153 7.56 8.97 -13.92
C ARG A 153 8.97 9.56 -14.05
N PRO A 154 9.14 10.89 -13.94
CA PRO A 154 10.45 11.53 -13.92
C PRO A 154 11.18 11.32 -12.58
N GLU A 155 10.44 11.17 -11.47
CA GLU A 155 10.98 11.01 -10.13
C GLU A 155 11.84 9.77 -10.01
N LYS A 156 12.93 9.86 -9.27
CA LYS A 156 13.90 8.77 -9.09
C LYS A 156 13.81 8.11 -7.74
N ASN A 157 13.38 8.85 -6.73
CA ASN A 157 13.28 8.39 -5.35
C ASN A 157 11.81 8.40 -4.92
N ILE A 158 11.18 7.22 -4.88
CA ILE A 158 9.72 7.08 -4.75
C ILE A 158 9.40 6.22 -3.54
N ALA A 159 8.55 6.70 -2.62
CA ALA A 159 7.98 5.87 -1.60
C ALA A 159 6.65 5.25 -2.08
N ILE A 160 6.41 4.00 -1.71
CA ILE A 160 5.14 3.29 -2.01
C ILE A 160 4.59 2.77 -0.69
N VAL A 161 3.45 3.33 -0.26
CA VAL A 161 2.76 2.87 0.95
C VAL A 161 1.67 1.88 0.56
N GLY A 162 1.80 0.65 1.02
CA GLY A 162 0.94 -0.45 0.58
C GLY A 162 0.84 -1.59 1.58
N HIS A 163 0.84 -2.82 1.09
CA HIS A 163 0.40 -4.00 1.82
C HIS A 163 1.38 -5.16 1.70
N SER A 164 1.34 -6.04 2.70
CA SER A 164 2.27 -7.16 2.83
C SER A 164 2.16 -8.17 1.69
N SER A 165 0.95 -8.68 1.40
CA SER A 165 0.79 -9.71 0.37
C SER A 165 1.06 -9.17 -1.03
N PHE A 166 0.63 -7.93 -1.33
CA PHE A 166 0.93 -7.29 -2.61
C PHE A 166 2.43 -7.09 -2.81
N PHE A 167 3.13 -6.56 -1.81
CA PHE A 167 4.58 -6.39 -1.87
C PHE A 167 5.32 -7.72 -1.85
N GLY A 168 4.82 -8.72 -1.12
CA GLY A 168 5.36 -10.07 -1.14
C GLY A 168 5.34 -10.66 -2.55
N GLN A 169 4.21 -10.60 -3.25
CA GLN A 169 4.10 -11.07 -4.62
C GLN A 169 4.96 -10.25 -5.61
N PHE A 170 5.07 -8.95 -5.42
CA PHE A 170 6.02 -8.14 -6.19
C PHE A 170 7.46 -8.57 -5.92
N LYS A 171 7.79 -8.81 -4.67
CA LYS A 171 9.12 -9.17 -4.17
C LYS A 171 9.55 -10.60 -4.55
N ASP A 172 8.72 -11.60 -4.29
CA ASP A 172 9.04 -13.03 -4.47
C ASP A 172 9.41 -13.36 -5.91
N ASN A 173 8.87 -12.60 -6.82
CA ASN A 173 9.24 -12.74 -8.22
C ASN A 173 10.45 -11.87 -8.62
N HIS A 174 10.86 -10.84 -7.84
CA HIS A 174 11.75 -9.79 -8.37
C HIS A 174 12.67 -9.08 -7.37
N ILE A 175 12.45 -9.15 -6.07
CA ILE A 175 13.21 -8.33 -5.09
C ILE A 175 14.12 -9.17 -4.20
N GLY A 176 14.39 -10.43 -4.47
CA GLY A 176 15.16 -11.25 -3.56
C GLY A 176 14.57 -11.27 -2.13
N TYR A 177 14.65 -12.37 -1.46
CA TYR A 177 14.13 -12.55 -0.10
C TYR A 177 14.81 -11.56 0.86
N ILE A 178 14.05 -10.97 1.76
CA ILE A 178 14.60 -10.20 2.89
C ILE A 178 15.30 -11.22 3.81
N GLU A 179 16.56 -10.95 4.14
CA GLU A 179 17.52 -11.87 4.76
C GLU A 179 17.10 -12.56 6.07
N ASN A 180 15.97 -12.22 6.67
CA ASN A 180 15.61 -12.72 8.01
C ASN A 180 14.49 -13.77 8.02
N GLY A 181 14.06 -14.32 6.89
CA GLY A 181 13.05 -15.39 6.86
C GLY A 181 11.66 -14.95 7.36
N ASP A 182 11.43 -13.67 7.57
CA ASP A 182 10.13 -13.12 7.91
C ASP A 182 9.22 -13.24 6.67
N GLU A 183 8.25 -14.12 6.72
CA GLU A 183 7.26 -14.30 5.66
C GLU A 183 6.41 -13.02 5.44
N GLU A 184 6.34 -12.14 6.44
CA GLU A 184 5.65 -10.86 6.37
C GLU A 184 6.60 -9.67 6.50
N LEU A 185 6.34 -8.64 5.68
CA LEU A 185 7.02 -7.35 5.83
C LEU A 185 6.64 -6.71 7.18
N LYS A 186 7.59 -6.13 7.88
CA LYS A 186 7.34 -5.36 9.09
C LYS A 186 6.46 -4.15 8.81
N HIS A 187 5.54 -3.83 9.70
CA HIS A 187 4.77 -2.60 9.66
C HIS A 187 5.69 -1.37 9.73
N CYS A 188 5.39 -0.36 8.94
CA CYS A 188 6.08 0.93 8.98
C CYS A 188 7.62 0.82 8.92
N TRP A 189 8.13 -0.01 8.02
CA TRP A 189 9.55 -0.14 7.74
C TRP A 189 9.82 0.12 6.26
N PRO A 190 10.76 1.02 5.88
CA PRO A 190 11.04 1.35 4.50
C PRO A 190 12.03 0.33 3.89
N TYR A 191 11.52 -0.57 3.08
CA TYR A 191 12.36 -1.51 2.32
C TYR A 191 12.78 -0.90 1.00
N GLU A 192 14.09 -0.77 0.79
CA GLU A 192 14.64 -0.20 -0.42
C GLU A 192 14.71 -1.23 -1.56
N PHE A 193 14.33 -0.81 -2.75
CA PHE A 193 14.41 -1.60 -3.97
C PHE A 193 14.85 -0.74 -5.15
N ILE A 194 15.72 -1.29 -6.02
CA ILE A 194 16.18 -0.60 -7.23
C ILE A 194 15.44 -1.13 -8.45
N LEU A 195 14.59 -0.31 -9.05
CA LEU A 195 13.91 -0.61 -10.31
C LEU A 195 14.79 -0.16 -11.49
N GLY A 196 15.31 -1.11 -12.28
CA GLY A 196 16.08 -0.83 -13.49
C GLY A 196 15.22 -0.22 -14.60
N SER A 197 15.85 0.56 -15.50
CA SER A 197 15.14 1.20 -16.64
C SER A 197 14.59 0.20 -17.65
N ASP A 198 15.20 -0.95 -17.75
CA ASP A 198 14.91 -2.06 -18.67
C ASP A 198 14.20 -3.23 -17.97
N TYR A 199 13.80 -3.00 -16.73
CA TYR A 199 13.09 -4.00 -15.93
C TYR A 199 11.81 -4.44 -16.65
N LYS A 200 11.75 -5.71 -16.96
CA LYS A 200 10.55 -6.40 -17.44
C LYS A 200 10.30 -7.56 -16.49
N ARG A 201 9.05 -7.74 -16.13
CA ARG A 201 8.64 -8.92 -15.40
C ARG A 201 8.75 -10.13 -16.34
N SER A 202 9.45 -11.18 -15.91
CA SER A 202 9.65 -12.44 -16.66
C SER A 202 8.44 -13.36 -16.52
#